data_115f0fcfa8b4a72da920b4a217257d86
#
_entry.id   115f0fcfa8b4a72da920b4a217257d86
#
_cell.length_a   1.000
_cell.length_b   1.000
_cell.length_c   1.000
_cell.angle_alpha   90.00
_cell.angle_beta   90.00
_cell.angle_gamma   90.00
#
_symmetry.space_group_name_H-M   'P 1'
#
loop_
_entity.id
_entity.type
_entity.pdbx_description
1 polymer ?
#
loop_
_entity_poly.entity_id
_entity_poly.type
_entity_poly.pdbx_seq_one_letter_code
_entity_poly.pdbx_strand_id
1 'polypeptide(L)'
;MSALVTDQFRILNASNFIESFSNDKNSYYITVGLPNPAITGFGRTSDWNVNPPAPIDNFEYVSHSGDVTMFGKKVSSNNVRRLIRRVDYVKGNRYEMYRHDYSILNPSPITNSSRLYDASYYVLNEDFRVYLCIENGSSGESSITKKGNVSQDEPKFTDLEPTKAGDSGDGYIWKYLFSIKPSDIIKFDSTEYITVPNDWESSTDPEIISLREAADSSVNENQIKTVYIEDGGNGYTPGSNQEMDIIGDGTGGKVRIDVDGGKITNAVVTNGGKGYTYAMVDLGKINSNTTGTPANLIPIIPPSKGHGYDIYTELGADKVLVYARFDGNDKDFPTDTSFAQVSIVKNPTAVGTSGTFYGD
;
A
#
# COMPACT_ATOMS: atom_id res chain seq x y z
N MET A 1 -11.19 -21.94 17.77
CA MET A 1 -10.09 -21.19 17.06
C MET A 1 -10.76 -20.04 16.32
N SER A 2 -10.30 -18.82 16.53
CA SER A 2 -10.74 -17.69 15.69
C SER A 2 -10.15 -17.86 14.29
N ALA A 3 -10.95 -17.57 13.25
CA ALA A 3 -10.45 -17.59 11.88
C ALA A 3 -9.41 -16.49 11.67
N LEU A 4 -8.27 -16.84 11.05
CA LEU A 4 -7.26 -15.88 10.66
C LEU A 4 -7.56 -15.38 9.24
N VAL A 5 -7.86 -14.10 9.10
CA VAL A 5 -8.02 -13.45 7.80
C VAL A 5 -6.69 -12.81 7.43
N THR A 6 -6.05 -13.34 6.39
CA THR A 6 -4.77 -12.82 5.89
C THR A 6 -4.96 -11.55 5.06
N ASP A 7 -3.91 -10.73 4.93
CA ASP A 7 -3.94 -9.51 4.10
C ASP A 7 -4.17 -9.86 2.63
N GLN A 8 -3.56 -10.92 2.14
CA GLN A 8 -3.77 -11.41 0.76
C GLN A 8 -5.24 -11.75 0.48
N PHE A 9 -5.91 -12.37 1.45
CA PHE A 9 -7.35 -12.66 1.32
C PHE A 9 -8.19 -11.39 1.30
N ARG A 10 -7.84 -10.37 2.09
CA ARG A 10 -8.53 -9.07 2.08
C ARG A 10 -8.35 -8.35 0.74
N ILE A 11 -7.13 -8.33 0.21
CA ILE A 11 -6.82 -7.73 -1.09
C ILE A 11 -7.58 -8.44 -2.21
N LEU A 12 -7.62 -9.78 -2.18
CA LEU A 12 -8.39 -10.59 -3.13
C LEU A 12 -9.89 -10.30 -3.04
N ASN A 13 -10.44 -10.17 -1.84
CA ASN A 13 -11.85 -9.83 -1.66
C ASN A 13 -12.16 -8.43 -2.21
N ALA A 14 -11.27 -7.45 -2.01
CA ALA A 14 -11.43 -6.13 -2.60
C ALA A 14 -11.41 -6.20 -4.14
N SER A 15 -10.55 -7.04 -4.73
CA SER A 15 -10.50 -7.28 -6.17
C SER A 15 -11.82 -7.85 -6.69
N ASN A 16 -12.29 -8.93 -6.07
CA ASN A 16 -13.54 -9.61 -6.45
C ASN A 16 -14.76 -8.67 -6.30
N PHE A 17 -14.76 -7.83 -5.27
CA PHE A 17 -15.84 -6.86 -5.06
C PHE A 17 -15.88 -5.81 -6.18
N ILE A 18 -14.73 -5.22 -6.54
CA ILE A 18 -14.63 -4.23 -7.63
C ILE A 18 -15.00 -4.86 -8.97
N GLU A 19 -14.48 -6.06 -9.26
CA GLU A 19 -14.79 -6.77 -10.49
C GLU A 19 -16.30 -7.06 -10.61
N SER A 20 -16.96 -7.33 -9.49
CA SER A 20 -18.40 -7.57 -9.48
C SER A 20 -19.24 -6.37 -9.92
N PHE A 21 -18.73 -5.11 -9.76
CA PHE A 21 -19.36 -3.91 -10.30
C PHE A 21 -19.18 -3.74 -11.81
N SER A 22 -18.14 -4.32 -12.36
CA SER A 22 -17.87 -4.27 -13.80
C SER A 22 -18.63 -5.35 -14.59
N ASN A 23 -19.29 -6.27 -13.88
CA ASN A 23 -20.07 -7.33 -14.49
C ASN A 23 -21.48 -6.83 -14.83
N ASP A 24 -21.83 -6.81 -16.11
CA ASP A 24 -23.13 -6.33 -16.63
C ASP A 24 -24.35 -7.08 -16.07
N LYS A 25 -24.14 -8.26 -15.49
CA LYS A 25 -25.20 -9.04 -14.84
C LYS A 25 -25.50 -8.59 -13.41
N ASN A 26 -24.70 -7.68 -12.86
CA ASN A 26 -24.89 -7.17 -11.52
C ASN A 26 -25.38 -5.72 -11.55
N SER A 27 -26.27 -5.42 -10.62
CA SER A 27 -26.77 -4.08 -10.36
C SER A 27 -26.59 -3.76 -8.88
N TYR A 28 -25.97 -2.64 -8.57
CA TYR A 28 -25.68 -2.21 -7.20
C TYR A 28 -26.35 -0.89 -6.91
N TYR A 29 -26.91 -0.79 -5.72
CA TYR A 29 -27.51 0.43 -5.20
C TYR A 29 -26.89 0.77 -3.85
N ILE A 30 -26.55 2.03 -3.63
CA ILE A 30 -26.33 2.56 -2.29
C ILE A 30 -27.68 3.03 -1.78
N THR A 31 -28.01 2.63 -0.58
CA THR A 31 -29.26 3.05 0.08
C THR A 31 -28.93 3.80 1.35
N VAL A 32 -29.77 4.78 1.67
CA VAL A 32 -29.69 5.55 2.91
C VAL A 32 -31.01 5.44 3.67
N GLY A 33 -30.89 5.32 4.97
CA GLY A 33 -32.03 5.12 5.87
C GLY A 33 -32.16 6.23 6.91
N LEU A 34 -32.98 6.00 7.91
CA LEU A 34 -33.25 6.96 8.98
C LEU A 34 -31.94 7.43 9.66
N PRO A 35 -31.89 8.70 10.11
CA PRO A 35 -30.70 9.26 10.75
C PRO A 35 -30.34 8.58 12.07
N ASN A 36 -31.34 8.06 12.79
CA ASN A 36 -31.17 7.27 14.02
C ASN A 36 -32.04 6.03 13.97
N PRO A 37 -31.55 4.88 14.47
CA PRO A 37 -32.37 3.70 14.59
C PRO A 37 -33.57 4.01 15.54
N ALA A 38 -34.76 3.70 15.06
CA ALA A 38 -35.99 3.88 15.88
C ALA A 38 -36.10 2.85 17.02
N ILE A 39 -35.33 1.74 16.92
CA ILE A 39 -35.41 0.59 17.82
C ILE A 39 -34.33 0.68 18.91
N THR A 40 -34.74 0.50 20.15
CA THR A 40 -33.80 0.40 21.28
C THR A 40 -33.01 -0.90 21.17
N GLY A 41 -31.69 -0.84 21.35
CA GLY A 41 -30.81 -2.02 21.30
C GLY A 41 -29.82 -2.02 20.13
N PHE A 42 -30.04 -1.20 19.07
CA PHE A 42 -29.13 -1.03 17.97
C PHE A 42 -28.02 0.02 18.25
N GLY A 43 -27.37 -0.07 19.41
CA GLY A 43 -26.28 0.84 19.73
C GLY A 43 -26.68 2.31 19.88
N ARG A 44 -27.95 2.60 20.23
CA ARG A 44 -28.43 3.98 20.43
C ARG A 44 -27.67 4.62 21.59
N THR A 45 -26.94 5.66 21.26
CA THR A 45 -26.34 6.58 22.22
C THR A 45 -26.85 7.98 21.93
N SER A 46 -26.81 8.87 22.90
CA SER A 46 -27.19 10.28 22.72
C SER A 46 -26.29 10.99 21.72
N ASP A 47 -25.12 10.44 21.46
CA ASP A 47 -24.08 10.96 20.58
C ASP A 47 -23.92 10.16 19.28
N TRP A 48 -24.92 9.39 18.86
CA TRP A 48 -24.90 8.58 17.63
C TRP A 48 -24.39 9.34 16.40
N ASN A 49 -24.77 10.61 16.26
CA ASN A 49 -24.34 11.43 15.12
C ASN A 49 -22.85 11.82 15.18
N VAL A 50 -22.25 11.80 16.37
CA VAL A 50 -20.84 12.12 16.60
C VAL A 50 -19.98 10.85 16.63
N ASN A 51 -20.51 9.81 17.29
CA ASN A 51 -19.84 8.52 17.45
C ASN A 51 -20.76 7.39 16.95
N PRO A 52 -20.96 7.25 15.63
CA PRO A 52 -21.76 6.16 15.11
C PRO A 52 -21.11 4.82 15.44
N PRO A 53 -21.88 3.81 15.88
CA PRO A 53 -21.32 2.49 16.12
C PRO A 53 -20.76 1.89 14.83
N ALA A 54 -19.72 1.09 14.94
CA ALA A 54 -19.21 0.33 13.80
C ALA A 54 -20.31 -0.60 13.25
N PRO A 55 -20.48 -0.67 11.93
CA PRO A 55 -21.45 -1.56 11.33
C PRO A 55 -21.11 -3.02 11.63
N ILE A 56 -22.10 -3.81 11.96
CA ILE A 56 -21.96 -5.24 12.23
C ILE A 56 -22.69 -6.00 11.13
N ASP A 57 -21.96 -6.90 10.46
CA ASP A 57 -22.52 -7.78 9.44
C ASP A 57 -23.19 -8.98 10.10
N ASN A 58 -24.46 -8.80 10.49
CA ASN A 58 -25.32 -9.88 10.96
C ASN A 58 -26.74 -9.72 10.42
N PHE A 59 -27.52 -10.79 10.51
CA PHE A 59 -28.88 -10.82 9.96
C PHE A 59 -29.79 -9.74 10.55
N GLU A 60 -29.67 -9.45 11.83
CA GLU A 60 -30.50 -8.46 12.53
C GLU A 60 -30.24 -7.04 11.98
N TYR A 61 -28.97 -6.65 11.80
CA TYR A 61 -28.62 -5.36 11.22
C TYR A 61 -29.01 -5.24 9.75
N VAL A 62 -28.84 -6.31 8.97
CA VAL A 62 -29.25 -6.35 7.56
C VAL A 62 -30.77 -6.17 7.44
N SER A 63 -31.54 -6.91 8.24
CA SER A 63 -33.01 -6.78 8.28
C SER A 63 -33.44 -5.37 8.69
N HIS A 64 -32.84 -4.85 9.78
CA HIS A 64 -33.15 -3.49 10.24
C HIS A 64 -32.81 -2.43 9.20
N SER A 65 -31.67 -2.53 8.53
CA SER A 65 -31.29 -1.61 7.45
C SER A 65 -32.30 -1.64 6.30
N GLY A 66 -32.82 -2.82 5.96
CA GLY A 66 -33.89 -2.97 4.97
C GLY A 66 -35.16 -2.26 5.37
N ASP A 67 -35.60 -2.41 6.64
CA ASP A 67 -36.84 -1.82 7.17
C ASP A 67 -36.81 -0.29 7.24
N VAL A 68 -35.59 0.30 7.42
CA VAL A 68 -35.44 1.76 7.57
C VAL A 68 -34.92 2.46 6.31
N THR A 69 -34.68 1.72 5.23
CA THR A 69 -34.25 2.29 3.95
C THR A 69 -35.29 3.23 3.38
N MET A 70 -34.88 4.46 3.04
CA MET A 70 -35.75 5.50 2.49
C MET A 70 -35.43 5.83 1.03
N PHE A 71 -34.16 5.93 0.71
CA PHE A 71 -33.69 6.31 -0.64
C PHE A 71 -32.61 5.36 -1.11
N GLY A 72 -32.57 5.13 -2.41
CA GLY A 72 -31.53 4.33 -3.05
C GLY A 72 -31.06 4.96 -4.35
N LYS A 73 -29.78 4.86 -4.64
CA LYS A 73 -29.20 5.33 -5.90
C LYS A 73 -28.31 4.27 -6.51
N LYS A 74 -28.50 3.99 -7.79
CA LYS A 74 -27.68 3.06 -8.54
C LYS A 74 -26.25 3.56 -8.65
N VAL A 75 -25.30 2.66 -8.48
CA VAL A 75 -23.87 2.93 -8.60
C VAL A 75 -23.24 2.06 -9.67
N SER A 76 -22.33 2.64 -10.43
CA SER A 76 -21.58 1.97 -11.47
C SER A 76 -20.13 1.77 -11.06
N SER A 77 -19.36 1.00 -11.85
CA SER A 77 -17.91 0.79 -11.66
C SER A 77 -17.11 2.11 -11.61
N ASN A 78 -17.59 3.18 -12.27
CA ASN A 78 -16.97 4.50 -12.21
C ASN A 78 -17.07 5.19 -10.85
N ASN A 79 -17.91 4.68 -9.96
CA ASN A 79 -18.12 5.21 -8.61
C ASN A 79 -17.46 4.34 -7.53
N VAL A 80 -16.61 3.41 -7.92
CA VAL A 80 -15.93 2.49 -7.01
C VAL A 80 -14.43 2.60 -7.21
N ARG A 81 -13.67 2.76 -6.14
CA ARG A 81 -12.20 2.80 -6.17
C ARG A 81 -11.61 1.98 -5.04
N ARG A 82 -10.49 1.37 -5.35
CA ARG A 82 -9.63 0.73 -4.37
C ARG A 82 -8.85 1.80 -3.62
N LEU A 83 -8.63 1.58 -2.34
CA LEU A 83 -7.97 2.52 -1.45
C LEU A 83 -6.78 1.91 -0.75
N ILE A 84 -5.80 2.77 -0.49
CA ILE A 84 -4.70 2.54 0.43
C ILE A 84 -4.67 3.66 1.47
N ARG A 85 -3.97 3.46 2.57
CA ARG A 85 -3.80 4.49 3.60
C ARG A 85 -3.08 5.72 3.03
N ARG A 86 -3.52 6.92 3.40
CA ARG A 86 -2.86 8.17 3.02
C ARG A 86 -1.64 8.42 3.90
N VAL A 87 -0.51 8.65 3.27
CA VAL A 87 0.73 9.09 3.91
C VAL A 87 1.27 10.25 3.11
N ASP A 88 1.01 11.47 3.55
CA ASP A 88 1.48 12.66 2.85
C ASP A 88 2.99 12.87 3.07
N TYR A 89 3.70 13.30 2.03
CA TYR A 89 5.07 13.74 2.18
C TYR A 89 5.12 15.03 2.97
N VAL A 90 5.96 15.05 3.99
CA VAL A 90 6.25 16.25 4.79
C VAL A 90 7.76 16.37 4.95
N LYS A 91 8.33 17.46 4.43
CA LYS A 91 9.76 17.76 4.61
C LYS A 91 10.10 17.81 6.10
N GLY A 92 11.21 17.17 6.47
CA GLY A 92 11.63 17.10 7.86
C GLY A 92 11.13 15.87 8.61
N ASN A 93 10.31 15.03 7.99
CA ASN A 93 9.88 13.76 8.56
C ASN A 93 10.81 12.61 8.19
N ARG A 94 10.65 11.51 8.90
CA ARG A 94 11.30 10.22 8.61
C ARG A 94 10.27 9.27 8.06
N TYR A 95 10.66 8.52 7.02
CA TYR A 95 9.84 7.48 6.41
C TYR A 95 10.56 6.14 6.50
N GLU A 96 9.78 5.07 6.62
CA GLU A 96 10.30 3.72 6.58
C GLU A 96 10.60 3.33 5.15
N MET A 97 11.58 2.46 4.97
CA MET A 97 11.81 1.84 3.67
C MET A 97 10.93 0.59 3.53
N TYR A 98 10.62 0.21 2.29
CA TYR A 98 10.02 -1.09 2.02
C TYR A 98 10.95 -2.20 2.53
N ARG A 99 10.39 -3.13 3.31
CA ARG A 99 11.10 -4.33 3.76
C ARG A 99 10.14 -5.51 3.80
N HIS A 100 10.57 -6.62 3.22
CA HIS A 100 9.79 -7.87 3.18
C HIS A 100 9.76 -8.61 4.54
N ASP A 101 10.67 -8.25 5.46
CA ASP A 101 10.95 -8.98 6.70
C ASP A 101 10.35 -8.34 7.97
N TYR A 102 9.48 -7.32 7.83
CA TYR A 102 8.75 -6.80 8.98
C TYR A 102 7.90 -7.89 9.65
N SER A 103 8.06 -8.03 10.95
CA SER A 103 7.40 -9.06 11.74
C SER A 103 7.32 -8.65 13.21
N ILE A 104 6.67 -9.46 14.05
CA ILE A 104 6.63 -9.26 15.50
C ILE A 104 8.03 -9.23 16.12
N LEU A 105 8.97 -10.02 15.56
CA LEU A 105 10.35 -10.08 16.04
C LEU A 105 11.26 -9.01 15.40
N ASN A 106 10.84 -8.46 14.28
CA ASN A 106 11.54 -7.39 13.55
C ASN A 106 10.54 -6.31 13.14
N PRO A 107 10.04 -5.51 14.11
CA PRO A 107 9.08 -4.45 13.81
C PRO A 107 9.75 -3.29 13.07
N SER A 108 8.94 -2.51 12.36
CA SER A 108 9.42 -1.30 11.71
C SER A 108 9.99 -0.30 12.73
N PRO A 109 11.12 0.36 12.43
CA PRO A 109 11.84 1.13 13.43
C PRO A 109 11.19 2.47 13.80
N ILE A 110 10.27 2.98 13.00
CA ILE A 110 9.59 4.27 13.22
C ILE A 110 8.20 4.06 13.83
N THR A 111 7.35 3.31 13.16
CA THR A 111 5.95 3.08 13.59
C THR A 111 5.81 1.92 14.56
N ASN A 112 6.87 1.11 14.76
CA ASN A 112 6.85 -0.12 15.54
C ASN A 112 5.80 -1.13 15.06
N SER A 113 5.46 -1.09 13.78
CA SER A 113 4.53 -2.01 13.17
C SER A 113 5.19 -3.35 12.87
N SER A 114 4.47 -4.43 13.14
CA SER A 114 4.88 -5.79 12.74
C SER A 114 4.42 -6.19 11.34
N ARG A 115 3.69 -5.30 10.66
CA ARG A 115 3.14 -5.51 9.31
C ARG A 115 3.62 -4.42 8.39
N LEU A 116 4.01 -4.80 7.17
CA LEU A 116 4.43 -3.85 6.15
C LEU A 116 3.38 -2.75 5.90
N TYR A 117 2.12 -3.13 5.73
CA TYR A 117 1.03 -2.20 5.35
C TYR A 117 0.67 -1.16 6.41
N ASP A 118 1.13 -1.34 7.65
CA ASP A 118 0.95 -0.36 8.73
C ASP A 118 2.17 0.58 8.87
N ALA A 119 3.27 0.28 8.19
CA ALA A 119 4.47 1.13 8.12
C ALA A 119 4.31 2.26 7.10
N SER A 120 5.09 3.34 7.26
CA SER A 120 5.03 4.53 6.38
C SER A 120 6.13 4.47 5.31
N TYR A 121 6.07 3.45 4.45
CA TYR A 121 7.09 3.13 3.43
C TYR A 121 6.76 3.66 2.04
N TYR A 122 5.68 4.40 1.88
CA TYR A 122 5.32 5.13 0.67
C TYR A 122 4.75 6.50 1.05
N VAL A 123 4.76 7.43 0.11
CA VAL A 123 4.26 8.79 0.33
C VAL A 123 3.45 9.28 -0.87
N LEU A 124 2.50 10.16 -0.59
CA LEU A 124 1.81 11.00 -1.56
C LEU A 124 2.47 12.38 -1.55
N ASN A 125 2.92 12.86 -2.70
CA ASN A 125 3.46 14.21 -2.81
C ASN A 125 2.37 15.26 -3.10
N GLU A 126 2.75 16.55 -3.17
CA GLU A 126 1.83 17.66 -3.45
C GLU A 126 1.19 17.60 -4.85
N ASP A 127 1.82 16.90 -5.81
CA ASP A 127 1.32 16.70 -7.18
C ASP A 127 0.39 15.48 -7.30
N PHE A 128 -0.05 14.89 -6.19
CA PHE A 128 -0.83 13.66 -6.15
C PHE A 128 -0.15 12.46 -6.82
N ARG A 129 1.17 12.35 -6.68
CA ARG A 129 1.96 11.21 -7.11
C ARG A 129 2.36 10.35 -5.92
N VAL A 130 2.33 9.05 -6.11
CA VAL A 130 2.68 8.08 -5.07
C VAL A 130 4.08 7.51 -5.31
N TYR A 131 4.90 7.55 -4.27
CA TYR A 131 6.28 7.07 -4.30
C TYR A 131 6.54 6.05 -3.20
N LEU A 132 7.19 4.95 -3.56
CA LEU A 132 7.68 3.93 -2.65
C LEU A 132 9.07 4.30 -2.16
N CYS A 133 9.31 4.19 -0.87
CA CYS A 133 10.65 4.38 -0.29
C CYS A 133 11.47 3.09 -0.40
N ILE A 134 12.48 3.09 -1.23
CA ILE A 134 13.41 1.95 -1.42
C ILE A 134 14.55 2.02 -0.41
N GLU A 135 15.09 3.23 -0.17
CA GLU A 135 16.13 3.49 0.83
C GLU A 135 15.78 4.77 1.59
N ASN A 136 16.12 4.80 2.86
CA ASN A 136 15.89 5.95 3.74
C ASN A 136 17.15 6.41 4.49
N GLY A 137 18.33 5.99 4.03
CA GLY A 137 19.62 6.31 4.66
C GLY A 137 19.80 5.66 6.04
N SER A 138 19.10 4.56 6.33
CA SER A 138 19.26 3.84 7.59
C SER A 138 20.55 3.05 7.65
N SER A 139 21.09 2.92 8.87
CA SER A 139 22.21 2.04 9.18
C SER A 139 21.95 1.26 10.46
N GLY A 140 22.59 0.10 10.59
CA GLY A 140 22.41 -0.78 11.75
C GLY A 140 23.14 -0.38 13.02
N GLU A 141 23.82 0.78 13.05
CA GLU A 141 24.72 1.14 14.15
C GLU A 141 24.02 1.41 15.49
N SER A 142 22.81 1.93 15.44
CA SER A 142 22.04 2.24 16.66
C SER A 142 20.53 2.22 16.39
N SER A 143 19.72 2.21 17.45
CA SER A 143 18.26 2.33 17.34
C SER A 143 17.82 3.65 16.68
N ILE A 144 18.64 4.68 16.66
CA ILE A 144 18.36 5.96 16.02
C ILE A 144 18.64 5.88 14.53
N THR A 145 19.79 5.33 14.15
CA THR A 145 20.19 5.21 12.74
C THR A 145 19.36 4.18 11.98
N LYS A 146 18.85 3.15 12.64
CA LYS A 146 17.86 2.22 12.07
C LYS A 146 16.56 2.90 11.60
N LYS A 147 16.22 4.07 12.15
CA LYS A 147 15.06 4.86 11.72
C LYS A 147 15.26 5.60 10.39
N GLY A 148 16.45 5.55 9.84
CA GLY A 148 16.82 6.32 8.66
C GLY A 148 17.06 7.80 8.96
N ASN A 149 17.33 8.55 7.92
CA ASN A 149 17.56 9.98 7.98
C ASN A 149 16.23 10.76 7.97
N VAL A 150 16.34 12.06 8.16
CA VAL A 150 15.23 12.99 7.97
C VAL A 150 15.15 13.36 6.50
N SER A 151 14.02 13.12 5.84
CA SER A 151 13.85 13.45 4.43
C SER A 151 13.78 14.96 4.21
N GLN A 152 14.56 15.46 3.26
CA GLN A 152 14.68 16.89 2.94
C GLN A 152 14.14 17.25 1.57
N ASP A 153 14.14 16.31 0.63
CA ASP A 153 13.77 16.55 -0.75
C ASP A 153 12.52 15.74 -1.14
N GLU A 154 11.48 16.44 -1.56
CA GLU A 154 10.24 15.82 -2.01
C GLU A 154 10.44 15.17 -3.39
N PRO A 155 10.05 13.90 -3.59
CA PRO A 155 10.13 13.27 -4.89
C PRO A 155 9.08 13.85 -5.86
N LYS A 156 9.52 14.26 -7.06
CA LYS A 156 8.65 14.86 -8.10
C LYS A 156 8.88 14.28 -9.51
N PHE A 157 9.79 13.33 -9.63
CA PHE A 157 10.13 12.67 -10.90
C PHE A 157 9.14 11.56 -11.26
N THR A 158 9.21 11.08 -12.50
CA THR A 158 8.42 9.94 -13.02
C THR A 158 9.30 8.88 -13.65
N ASP A 159 10.55 8.79 -13.21
CA ASP A 159 11.50 7.79 -13.68
C ASP A 159 11.03 6.37 -13.32
N LEU A 160 11.25 5.43 -14.23
CA LEU A 160 10.84 4.03 -14.04
C LEU A 160 11.73 3.30 -13.03
N GLU A 161 12.98 3.73 -12.85
CA GLU A 161 13.90 3.19 -11.88
C GLU A 161 13.94 4.02 -10.59
N PRO A 162 14.26 3.40 -9.45
CA PRO A 162 14.42 4.13 -8.20
C PRO A 162 15.50 5.22 -8.32
N THR A 163 15.18 6.41 -7.84
CA THR A 163 16.03 7.59 -7.99
C THR A 163 16.00 8.44 -6.71
N LYS A 164 17.08 9.17 -6.44
CA LYS A 164 17.12 10.16 -5.36
C LYS A 164 16.24 11.37 -5.69
N ALA A 165 15.62 11.96 -4.68
CA ALA A 165 14.95 13.24 -4.81
C ALA A 165 15.91 14.37 -4.41
N GLY A 166 16.16 15.32 -5.32
CA GLY A 166 17.01 16.48 -5.05
C GLY A 166 18.48 16.18 -4.73
N ASP A 167 19.16 17.13 -4.08
CA ASP A 167 20.61 17.09 -3.86
C ASP A 167 21.01 17.30 -2.38
N SER A 168 20.08 17.20 -1.43
CA SER A 168 20.38 17.35 0.00
C SER A 168 21.30 16.26 0.57
N GLY A 169 21.38 15.11 -0.09
CA GLY A 169 22.18 13.96 0.39
C GLY A 169 21.54 13.27 1.59
N ASP A 170 20.21 13.35 1.74
CA ASP A 170 19.49 12.74 2.85
C ASP A 170 19.47 11.20 2.83
N GLY A 171 19.92 10.58 1.73
CA GLY A 171 20.01 9.13 1.57
C GLY A 171 18.71 8.46 1.16
N TYR A 172 17.66 9.24 0.83
CA TYR A 172 16.41 8.68 0.33
C TYR A 172 16.49 8.33 -1.15
N ILE A 173 16.05 7.12 -1.47
CA ILE A 173 15.82 6.64 -2.83
C ILE A 173 14.35 6.27 -2.94
N TRP A 174 13.68 6.90 -3.89
CA TRP A 174 12.25 6.73 -4.13
C TRP A 174 12.00 6.05 -5.47
N LYS A 175 10.94 5.25 -5.54
CA LYS A 175 10.42 4.71 -6.79
C LYS A 175 9.04 5.31 -7.05
N TYR A 176 8.86 5.93 -8.20
CA TYR A 176 7.56 6.37 -8.67
C TYR A 176 6.66 5.16 -8.94
N LEU A 177 5.41 5.21 -8.49
CA LEU A 177 4.43 4.15 -8.72
C LEU A 177 3.29 4.60 -9.64
N PHE A 178 2.57 5.66 -9.30
CA PHE A 178 1.47 6.19 -10.12
C PHE A 178 1.06 7.60 -9.69
N SER A 179 0.31 8.26 -10.59
CA SER A 179 -0.36 9.54 -10.31
C SER A 179 -1.86 9.31 -10.13
N ILE A 180 -2.46 9.99 -9.15
CA ILE A 180 -3.91 9.94 -8.93
C ILE A 180 -4.60 10.84 -9.96
N LYS A 181 -5.60 10.30 -10.66
CA LYS A 181 -6.33 11.05 -11.69
C LYS A 181 -7.16 12.19 -11.06
N PRO A 182 -7.23 13.38 -11.66
CA PRO A 182 -8.00 14.51 -11.11
C PRO A 182 -9.47 14.17 -10.85
N SER A 183 -10.08 13.33 -11.67
CA SER A 183 -11.46 12.86 -11.47
C SER A 183 -11.63 12.04 -10.19
N ASP A 184 -10.59 11.31 -9.78
CA ASP A 184 -10.61 10.51 -8.57
C ASP A 184 -10.34 11.35 -7.33
N ILE A 185 -9.48 12.37 -7.43
CA ILE A 185 -9.27 13.34 -6.37
C ILE A 185 -10.60 14.01 -5.99
N ILE A 186 -11.37 14.50 -6.99
CA ILE A 186 -12.64 15.19 -6.72
C ILE A 186 -13.68 14.31 -6.02
N LYS A 187 -13.69 12.99 -6.30
CA LYS A 187 -14.71 12.08 -5.80
C LYS A 187 -14.31 11.31 -4.54
N PHE A 188 -13.04 10.97 -4.42
CA PHE A 188 -12.58 9.94 -3.49
C PHE A 188 -11.46 10.40 -2.55
N ASP A 189 -10.94 11.63 -2.70
CA ASP A 189 -9.90 12.13 -1.81
C ASP A 189 -10.42 12.26 -0.37
N SER A 190 -9.64 11.76 0.57
CA SER A 190 -9.95 11.82 1.99
C SER A 190 -8.69 12.07 2.82
N THR A 191 -8.88 12.39 4.09
CA THR A 191 -7.76 12.61 5.03
C THR A 191 -7.04 11.33 5.42
N GLU A 192 -7.69 10.17 5.27
CA GLU A 192 -7.17 8.88 5.74
C GLU A 192 -6.75 7.95 4.61
N TYR A 193 -7.34 8.11 3.43
CA TYR A 193 -7.16 7.19 2.31
C TYR A 193 -6.96 7.92 1.00
N ILE A 194 -6.20 7.29 0.10
CA ILE A 194 -6.01 7.70 -1.29
C ILE A 194 -6.41 6.56 -2.23
N THR A 195 -6.80 6.92 -3.43
CA THR A 195 -7.22 5.96 -4.46
C THR A 195 -6.05 5.30 -5.16
N VAL A 196 -6.27 4.05 -5.58
CA VAL A 196 -5.38 3.30 -6.46
C VAL A 196 -6.14 2.97 -7.75
N PRO A 197 -5.50 3.01 -8.94
CA PRO A 197 -6.14 2.62 -10.18
C PRO A 197 -6.75 1.21 -10.08
N ASN A 198 -8.02 1.03 -10.50
CA ASN A 198 -8.71 -0.26 -10.43
C ASN A 198 -8.30 -1.24 -11.53
N ASP A 199 -7.77 -0.71 -12.62
CA ASP A 199 -7.45 -1.41 -13.87
C ASP A 199 -5.95 -1.64 -14.05
N TRP A 200 -5.17 -1.69 -12.96
CA TRP A 200 -3.70 -1.76 -13.03
C TRP A 200 -3.20 -2.89 -13.91
N GLU A 201 -3.75 -4.09 -13.75
CA GLU A 201 -3.33 -5.27 -14.51
C GLU A 201 -3.77 -5.25 -15.98
N SER A 202 -4.91 -4.66 -16.28
CA SER A 202 -5.54 -4.59 -17.59
C SER A 202 -5.46 -3.22 -18.24
N SER A 203 -4.71 -2.30 -17.66
CA SER A 203 -4.63 -0.92 -18.12
C SER A 203 -4.06 -0.82 -19.54
N THR A 204 -4.66 0.06 -20.31
CA THR A 204 -4.14 0.48 -21.64
C THR A 204 -3.37 1.79 -21.55
N ASP A 205 -3.20 2.35 -20.34
CA ASP A 205 -2.42 3.55 -20.09
C ASP A 205 -0.92 3.27 -20.31
N PRO A 206 -0.24 3.96 -21.25
CA PRO A 206 1.16 3.70 -21.55
C PRO A 206 2.10 3.87 -20.35
N GLU A 207 1.78 4.77 -19.42
CA GLU A 207 2.57 4.97 -18.21
C GLU A 207 2.50 3.75 -17.30
N ILE A 208 1.30 3.22 -17.06
CA ILE A 208 1.09 2.01 -16.25
C ILE A 208 1.75 0.79 -16.90
N ILE A 209 1.60 0.64 -18.23
CA ILE A 209 2.24 -0.46 -18.97
C ILE A 209 3.75 -0.39 -18.80
N SER A 210 4.36 0.78 -19.01
CA SER A 210 5.81 0.97 -18.88
C SER A 210 6.32 0.67 -17.47
N LEU A 211 5.58 1.06 -16.42
CA LEU A 211 5.93 0.77 -15.03
C LEU A 211 5.89 -0.74 -14.73
N ARG A 212 4.86 -1.43 -15.21
CA ARG A 212 4.73 -2.88 -15.04
C ARG A 212 5.78 -3.65 -15.83
N GLU A 213 6.05 -3.26 -17.07
CA GLU A 213 7.08 -3.89 -17.91
C GLU A 213 8.49 -3.64 -17.35
N ALA A 214 8.76 -2.46 -16.78
CA ALA A 214 10.04 -2.19 -16.13
C ALA A 214 10.25 -3.07 -14.89
N ALA A 215 9.18 -3.45 -14.20
CA ALA A 215 9.25 -4.34 -13.05
C ALA A 215 9.43 -5.81 -13.45
N ASP A 216 8.68 -6.28 -14.45
CA ASP A 216 8.58 -7.70 -14.87
C ASP A 216 9.27 -8.00 -16.21
N SER A 217 10.28 -7.26 -16.58
CA SER A 217 11.06 -7.66 -17.76
C SER A 217 11.86 -8.93 -17.43
N SER A 218 12.15 -9.74 -18.45
CA SER A 218 12.98 -10.94 -18.31
C SER A 218 14.38 -10.66 -17.70
N VAL A 219 14.76 -9.39 -17.63
CA VAL A 219 16.00 -8.89 -17.07
C VAL A 219 15.84 -8.46 -15.61
N ASN A 220 14.65 -7.93 -15.25
CA ASN A 220 14.44 -7.24 -13.97
C ASN A 220 13.54 -8.01 -12.99
N GLU A 221 12.96 -9.13 -13.39
CA GLU A 221 12.05 -9.91 -12.54
C GLU A 221 12.67 -10.22 -11.17
N ASN A 222 12.00 -9.83 -10.10
CA ASN A 222 12.48 -9.98 -8.72
C ASN A 222 13.90 -9.46 -8.49
N GLN A 223 14.23 -8.32 -9.10
CA GLN A 223 15.53 -7.68 -8.96
C GLN A 223 15.67 -7.00 -7.59
N ILE A 224 16.74 -7.31 -6.87
CA ILE A 224 17.06 -6.64 -5.61
C ILE A 224 17.48 -5.20 -5.89
N LYS A 225 16.85 -4.24 -5.24
CA LYS A 225 17.13 -2.81 -5.42
C LYS A 225 18.00 -2.24 -4.31
N THR A 226 17.98 -2.84 -3.11
CA THR A 226 18.76 -2.37 -1.97
C THR A 226 19.17 -3.51 -1.04
N VAL A 227 20.22 -3.28 -0.26
CA VAL A 227 20.70 -4.15 0.82
C VAL A 227 20.70 -3.36 2.12
N TYR A 228 19.89 -3.80 3.09
CA TYR A 228 19.83 -3.18 4.40
C TYR A 228 20.98 -3.68 5.30
N ILE A 229 21.68 -2.76 5.94
CA ILE A 229 22.73 -3.08 6.92
C ILE A 229 22.06 -3.17 8.29
N GLU A 230 21.75 -4.39 8.75
CA GLU A 230 21.22 -4.63 10.08
C GLU A 230 22.29 -4.48 11.16
N ASP A 231 23.51 -4.99 10.89
CA ASP A 231 24.72 -4.83 11.69
C ASP A 231 25.94 -4.81 10.77
N GLY A 232 26.76 -3.77 10.85
CA GLY A 232 27.98 -3.64 10.08
C GLY A 232 29.11 -4.58 10.56
N GLY A 233 28.91 -5.29 11.67
CA GLY A 233 29.91 -6.16 12.26
C GLY A 233 31.17 -5.42 12.75
N ASN A 234 32.26 -6.16 12.94
CA ASN A 234 33.57 -5.59 13.20
C ASN A 234 34.69 -6.54 12.80
N GLY A 235 35.92 -6.02 12.76
CA GLY A 235 37.10 -6.82 12.43
C GLY A 235 37.34 -7.01 10.94
N TYR A 236 36.65 -6.30 10.08
CA TYR A 236 36.85 -6.32 8.63
C TYR A 236 38.04 -5.42 8.22
N THR A 237 38.74 -5.79 7.15
CA THR A 237 39.79 -4.96 6.60
C THR A 237 39.21 -3.71 5.95
N PRO A 238 39.62 -2.49 6.34
CA PRO A 238 39.15 -1.26 5.70
C PRO A 238 39.39 -1.26 4.19
N GLY A 239 38.39 -0.77 3.44
CA GLY A 239 38.45 -0.68 1.99
C GLY A 239 37.17 -0.15 1.42
N SER A 240 37.25 0.50 0.26
CA SER A 240 36.14 1.05 -0.45
C SER A 240 35.85 0.30 -1.74
N ASN A 241 34.59 0.34 -2.20
CA ASN A 241 34.14 -0.25 -3.47
C ASN A 241 34.47 -1.76 -3.62
N GLN A 242 34.33 -2.52 -2.54
CA GLN A 242 34.53 -3.97 -2.58
C GLN A 242 33.29 -4.65 -3.10
N GLU A 243 33.37 -5.32 -4.27
CA GLU A 243 32.24 -6.00 -4.89
C GLU A 243 32.02 -7.40 -4.29
N MET A 244 30.79 -7.64 -3.77
CA MET A 244 30.33 -8.90 -3.22
C MET A 244 29.22 -9.48 -4.06
N ASP A 245 29.11 -10.82 -4.06
CA ASP A 245 28.02 -11.50 -4.72
C ASP A 245 26.80 -11.57 -3.77
N ILE A 246 25.63 -11.42 -4.34
CA ILE A 246 24.35 -11.74 -3.69
C ILE A 246 24.01 -13.18 -4.12
N ILE A 247 23.94 -14.07 -3.15
CA ILE A 247 23.66 -15.50 -3.35
C ILE A 247 22.28 -15.85 -2.82
N GLY A 248 21.62 -16.81 -3.45
CA GLY A 248 20.26 -17.24 -3.14
C GLY A 248 19.72 -18.16 -4.22
N ASP A 249 18.42 -18.14 -4.41
CA ASP A 249 17.75 -18.87 -5.50
C ASP A 249 17.74 -18.10 -6.83
N GLY A 250 18.01 -16.79 -6.79
CA GLY A 250 18.21 -15.96 -7.98
C GLY A 250 19.65 -15.99 -8.51
N THR A 251 19.91 -15.16 -9.52
CA THR A 251 21.21 -15.12 -10.20
C THR A 251 21.67 -13.70 -10.53
N GLY A 252 22.98 -13.47 -10.52
CA GLY A 252 23.63 -12.26 -11.04
C GLY A 252 23.62 -11.05 -10.12
N GLY A 253 23.10 -11.18 -8.91
CA GLY A 253 23.08 -10.08 -7.94
C GLY A 253 24.48 -9.73 -7.43
N LYS A 254 24.77 -8.42 -7.35
CA LYS A 254 26.03 -7.88 -6.85
C LYS A 254 25.80 -6.63 -6.03
N VAL A 255 26.56 -6.50 -4.95
CA VAL A 255 26.56 -5.36 -4.06
C VAL A 255 27.98 -4.87 -3.84
N ARG A 256 28.17 -3.56 -3.88
CA ARG A 256 29.42 -2.91 -3.53
C ARG A 256 29.32 -2.43 -2.09
N ILE A 257 30.31 -2.76 -1.29
CA ILE A 257 30.39 -2.38 0.11
C ILE A 257 31.60 -1.51 0.39
N ASP A 258 31.48 -0.67 1.41
CA ASP A 258 32.56 0.11 1.98
C ASP A 258 32.75 -0.30 3.44
N VAL A 259 34.01 -0.46 3.84
CA VAL A 259 34.42 -0.80 5.21
C VAL A 259 35.20 0.36 5.78
N ASP A 260 34.73 0.94 6.87
CA ASP A 260 35.44 1.97 7.62
C ASP A 260 35.54 1.56 9.11
N GLY A 261 36.70 1.83 9.72
CA GLY A 261 36.93 1.47 11.13
C GLY A 261 36.71 -0.02 11.46
N GLY A 262 36.82 -0.91 10.46
CA GLY A 262 36.57 -2.34 10.61
C GLY A 262 35.13 -2.77 10.58
N LYS A 263 34.19 -1.86 10.23
CA LYS A 263 32.77 -2.12 10.07
C LYS A 263 32.33 -1.86 8.65
N ILE A 264 31.33 -2.59 8.19
CA ILE A 264 30.63 -2.29 6.92
C ILE A 264 29.70 -1.09 7.17
N THR A 265 29.95 0.01 6.46
CA THR A 265 29.23 1.28 6.65
C THR A 265 28.33 1.64 5.49
N ASN A 266 28.55 1.03 4.31
CA ASN A 266 27.77 1.30 3.11
C ASN A 266 27.61 0.02 2.28
N ALA A 267 26.44 -0.16 1.65
CA ALA A 267 26.13 -1.27 0.77
C ALA A 267 25.25 -0.76 -0.39
N VAL A 268 25.78 -0.73 -1.59
CA VAL A 268 25.08 -0.24 -2.79
C VAL A 268 24.94 -1.37 -3.79
N VAL A 269 23.74 -1.71 -4.18
CA VAL A 269 23.49 -2.71 -5.22
C VAL A 269 23.99 -2.20 -6.56
N THR A 270 24.96 -2.89 -7.15
CA THR A 270 25.52 -2.57 -8.48
C THR A 270 24.85 -3.37 -9.59
N ASN A 271 24.36 -4.54 -9.26
CA ASN A 271 23.49 -5.35 -10.11
C ASN A 271 22.48 -6.08 -9.24
N GLY A 272 21.21 -5.81 -9.44
CA GLY A 272 20.14 -6.42 -8.66
C GLY A 272 19.88 -7.90 -9.00
N GLY A 273 20.48 -8.40 -10.07
CA GLY A 273 20.25 -9.77 -10.55
C GLY A 273 18.79 -10.02 -10.95
N LYS A 274 18.35 -11.27 -10.86
CA LYS A 274 16.96 -11.65 -11.13
C LYS A 274 16.55 -12.93 -10.44
N GLY A 275 15.22 -13.10 -10.24
CA GLY A 275 14.62 -14.35 -9.79
C GLY A 275 14.79 -14.63 -8.30
N TYR A 276 15.13 -13.63 -7.48
CA TYR A 276 15.31 -13.83 -6.05
C TYR A 276 13.97 -13.89 -5.29
N THR A 277 13.80 -14.97 -4.52
CA THR A 277 12.75 -15.05 -3.47
C THR A 277 13.37 -15.12 -2.07
N TYR A 278 14.65 -15.48 -1.98
CA TYR A 278 15.50 -15.27 -0.82
C TYR A 278 16.93 -14.96 -1.26
N ALA A 279 17.66 -14.21 -0.45
CA ALA A 279 19.04 -13.83 -0.76
C ALA A 279 19.85 -13.51 0.50
N MET A 280 21.16 -13.63 0.39
CA MET A 280 22.15 -13.17 1.35
C MET A 280 23.36 -12.59 0.64
N VAL A 281 24.13 -11.72 1.32
CA VAL A 281 25.38 -11.22 0.79
C VAL A 281 26.51 -12.19 1.16
N ASP A 282 27.30 -12.61 0.17
CA ASP A 282 28.49 -13.43 0.40
C ASP A 282 29.66 -12.56 0.82
N LEU A 283 29.96 -12.53 2.12
CA LEU A 283 31.08 -11.80 2.71
C LEU A 283 32.38 -12.59 2.71
N GLY A 284 32.44 -13.79 2.13
CA GLY A 284 33.63 -14.64 2.11
C GLY A 284 34.83 -14.05 1.38
N LYS A 285 34.60 -13.03 0.54
CA LYS A 285 35.67 -12.32 -0.16
C LYS A 285 36.34 -11.21 0.65
N ILE A 286 35.73 -10.80 1.76
CA ILE A 286 36.33 -9.80 2.66
C ILE A 286 37.18 -10.52 3.70
N ASN A 287 38.43 -10.09 3.81
CA ASN A 287 39.26 -10.56 4.91
C ASN A 287 38.73 -10.04 6.24
N SER A 288 38.27 -10.94 7.09
CA SER A 288 37.86 -10.62 8.45
C SER A 288 38.86 -11.18 9.45
N ASN A 289 39.10 -10.43 10.53
CA ASN A 289 39.74 -11.01 11.70
C ASN A 289 38.80 -12.07 12.30
N THR A 290 39.32 -13.26 12.55
CA THR A 290 38.55 -14.40 13.11
C THR A 290 37.95 -14.13 14.49
N THR A 291 38.26 -13.00 15.11
CA THR A 291 37.76 -12.57 16.44
C THR A 291 36.67 -11.49 16.38
N GLY A 292 36.30 -11.04 15.19
CA GLY A 292 35.25 -10.01 15.01
C GLY A 292 33.84 -10.55 15.08
N THR A 293 32.88 -9.64 15.30
CA THR A 293 31.44 -9.94 15.15
C THR A 293 31.08 -9.92 13.67
N PRO A 294 30.43 -10.98 13.14
CA PRO A 294 30.07 -10.99 11.73
C PRO A 294 29.00 -9.91 11.44
N ALA A 295 29.10 -9.30 10.27
CA ALA A 295 28.09 -8.37 9.79
C ALA A 295 26.80 -9.12 9.38
N ASN A 296 25.68 -8.43 9.51
CA ASN A 296 24.38 -8.89 9.03
C ASN A 296 23.87 -7.91 7.96
N LEU A 297 23.93 -8.33 6.71
CA LEU A 297 23.46 -7.59 5.54
C LEU A 297 22.24 -8.31 4.96
N ILE A 298 21.13 -7.62 4.85
CA ILE A 298 19.84 -8.18 4.41
C ILE A 298 19.52 -7.61 3.02
N PRO A 299 19.67 -8.40 1.94
CA PRO A 299 19.10 -8.02 0.64
C PRO A 299 17.59 -7.90 0.74
N ILE A 300 17.02 -6.79 0.33
CA ILE A 300 15.58 -6.57 0.40
C ILE A 300 14.93 -7.22 -0.81
N ILE A 301 14.15 -8.27 -0.54
CA ILE A 301 13.41 -9.00 -1.57
C ILE A 301 12.19 -8.17 -1.99
N PRO A 302 12.05 -7.83 -3.28
CA PRO A 302 10.89 -7.12 -3.78
C PRO A 302 9.64 -8.03 -3.76
N PRO A 303 8.43 -7.46 -3.94
CA PRO A 303 7.25 -8.28 -4.20
C PRO A 303 7.43 -9.09 -5.49
N SER A 304 6.60 -10.13 -5.67
CA SER A 304 6.66 -10.99 -6.86
C SER A 304 6.65 -10.14 -8.14
N LYS A 305 7.56 -10.44 -9.06
CA LYS A 305 7.83 -9.72 -10.31
C LYS A 305 8.41 -8.32 -10.18
N GLY A 306 8.66 -7.86 -8.96
CA GLY A 306 9.33 -6.58 -8.71
C GLY A 306 8.40 -5.43 -8.32
N HIS A 307 9.03 -4.33 -7.88
CA HIS A 307 8.33 -3.13 -7.42
C HIS A 307 7.55 -2.44 -8.54
N GLY A 308 6.26 -2.22 -8.33
CA GLY A 308 5.35 -1.59 -9.28
C GLY A 308 4.62 -2.56 -10.22
N TYR A 309 4.90 -3.87 -10.16
CA TYR A 309 4.16 -4.84 -10.97
C TYR A 309 2.73 -5.03 -10.47
N ASP A 310 2.56 -5.35 -9.19
CA ASP A 310 1.26 -5.49 -8.52
C ASP A 310 1.19 -4.50 -7.34
N ILE A 311 0.72 -3.29 -7.63
CA ILE A 311 0.58 -2.25 -6.60
C ILE A 311 -0.47 -2.57 -5.55
N TYR A 312 -1.40 -3.48 -5.82
CA TYR A 312 -2.43 -3.86 -4.86
C TYR A 312 -1.84 -4.65 -3.71
N THR A 313 -1.04 -5.65 -4.03
CA THR A 313 -0.30 -6.42 -3.02
C THR A 313 0.81 -5.59 -2.40
N GLU A 314 1.52 -4.79 -3.20
CA GLU A 314 2.65 -4.00 -2.71
C GLU A 314 2.24 -2.93 -1.68
N LEU A 315 1.09 -2.27 -1.89
CA LEU A 315 0.61 -1.18 -1.02
C LEU A 315 -0.50 -1.61 -0.04
N GLY A 316 -0.89 -2.88 -0.06
CA GLY A 316 -1.94 -3.39 0.83
C GLY A 316 -3.33 -2.82 0.54
N ALA A 317 -3.72 -2.78 -0.72
CA ALA A 317 -4.98 -2.19 -1.17
C ALA A 317 -6.19 -3.09 -0.87
N ASP A 318 -6.54 -3.22 0.40
CA ASP A 318 -7.57 -4.10 0.93
C ASP A 318 -8.92 -3.41 1.21
N LYS A 319 -9.02 -2.12 0.90
CA LYS A 319 -10.22 -1.30 1.13
C LYS A 319 -10.83 -0.83 -0.18
N VAL A 320 -12.14 -0.63 -0.16
CA VAL A 320 -12.90 -0.14 -1.31
C VAL A 320 -13.80 0.99 -0.85
N LEU A 321 -13.80 2.08 -1.60
CA LEU A 321 -14.73 3.19 -1.44
C LEU A 321 -15.76 3.16 -2.57
N VAL A 322 -17.03 3.26 -2.19
CA VAL A 322 -18.14 3.42 -3.12
C VAL A 322 -18.71 4.82 -2.95
N TYR A 323 -18.67 5.61 -4.02
CA TYR A 323 -19.14 6.98 -4.03
C TYR A 323 -20.57 7.06 -4.57
N ALA A 324 -21.45 7.73 -3.84
CA ALA A 324 -22.76 8.14 -4.33
C ALA A 324 -23.04 9.57 -3.88
N ARG A 325 -23.63 10.36 -4.77
CA ARG A 325 -24.07 11.71 -4.48
C ARG A 325 -25.57 11.77 -4.66
N PHE A 326 -26.25 12.13 -3.59
CA PHE A 326 -27.64 12.55 -3.62
C PHE A 326 -27.66 14.08 -3.61
N ASP A 327 -28.48 14.72 -4.42
CA ASP A 327 -28.58 16.17 -4.46
C ASP A 327 -30.04 16.64 -4.57
N GLY A 328 -30.27 17.96 -4.41
CA GLY A 328 -31.60 18.53 -4.37
C GLY A 328 -32.41 18.44 -5.67
N ASN A 329 -31.78 17.99 -6.76
CA ASN A 329 -32.47 17.70 -8.02
C ASN A 329 -32.99 16.25 -8.07
N ASP A 330 -32.51 15.39 -7.17
CA ASP A 330 -33.04 14.05 -6.98
C ASP A 330 -34.41 14.20 -6.26
N LYS A 331 -35.51 13.86 -6.93
CA LYS A 331 -36.88 14.06 -6.46
C LYS A 331 -37.06 13.64 -5.00
N ASP A 332 -37.67 14.50 -4.23
CA ASP A 332 -38.09 14.26 -2.85
C ASP A 332 -36.95 13.92 -1.87
N PHE A 333 -35.69 14.04 -2.30
CA PHE A 333 -34.54 13.80 -1.42
C PHE A 333 -34.29 15.04 -0.53
N PRO A 334 -34.40 14.92 0.80
CA PRO A 334 -34.17 16.04 1.71
C PRO A 334 -32.66 16.29 1.85
N THR A 335 -32.20 17.47 1.47
CA THR A 335 -30.76 17.86 1.52
C THR A 335 -30.32 18.40 2.87
N ASP A 336 -31.25 18.66 3.76
CA ASP A 336 -31.06 19.18 5.12
C ASP A 336 -31.06 18.08 6.21
N THR A 337 -31.22 16.82 5.81
CA THR A 337 -31.27 15.67 6.71
C THR A 337 -29.96 14.88 6.68
N SER A 338 -29.45 14.53 7.85
CA SER A 338 -28.32 13.61 7.99
C SER A 338 -28.81 12.17 8.12
N PHE A 339 -28.26 11.27 7.31
CA PHE A 339 -28.58 9.85 7.35
C PHE A 339 -27.44 9.08 8.05
N ALA A 340 -27.78 8.31 9.08
CA ALA A 340 -26.80 7.52 9.84
C ALA A 340 -26.67 6.08 9.31
N GLN A 341 -27.66 5.61 8.54
CA GLN A 341 -27.63 4.25 8.01
C GLN A 341 -27.40 4.26 6.51
N VAL A 342 -26.34 3.58 6.10
CA VAL A 342 -25.97 3.41 4.69
C VAL A 342 -25.80 1.92 4.43
N SER A 343 -26.39 1.43 3.36
CA SER A 343 -26.29 0.02 2.94
C SER A 343 -25.96 -0.08 1.46
N ILE A 344 -25.46 -1.24 1.07
CA ILE A 344 -25.25 -1.60 -0.33
C ILE A 344 -26.15 -2.80 -0.63
N VAL A 345 -27.02 -2.65 -1.63
CA VAL A 345 -27.91 -3.70 -2.11
C VAL A 345 -27.44 -4.18 -3.47
N LYS A 346 -27.27 -5.49 -3.60
CA LYS A 346 -26.90 -6.13 -4.87
C LYS A 346 -28.12 -6.81 -5.48
N ASN A 347 -28.35 -6.56 -6.77
CA ASN A 347 -29.37 -7.24 -7.58
C ASN A 347 -30.77 -7.22 -6.97
N PRO A 348 -31.30 -6.05 -6.55
CA PRO A 348 -32.68 -5.98 -6.10
C PRO A 348 -33.61 -6.38 -7.25
N THR A 349 -34.67 -7.11 -6.92
CA THR A 349 -35.67 -7.53 -7.92
C THR A 349 -36.93 -6.69 -7.78
N ALA A 350 -37.64 -6.43 -8.88
CA ALA A 350 -38.92 -5.77 -8.85
C ALA A 350 -39.99 -6.67 -8.17
N VAL A 351 -40.86 -6.06 -7.39
CA VAL A 351 -41.93 -6.78 -6.68
C VAL A 351 -42.80 -7.57 -7.67
N GLY A 352 -43.03 -8.84 -7.36
CA GLY A 352 -43.85 -9.74 -8.18
C GLY A 352 -43.15 -10.28 -9.44
N THR A 353 -41.86 -10.05 -9.59
CA THR A 353 -41.05 -10.61 -10.70
C THR A 353 -40.05 -11.65 -10.19
N SER A 354 -39.79 -12.65 -11.01
CA SER A 354 -38.73 -13.62 -10.75
C SER A 354 -37.60 -13.42 -11.76
N GLY A 355 -36.39 -13.11 -11.26
CA GLY A 355 -35.19 -12.99 -12.08
C GLY A 355 -35.03 -11.69 -12.87
N THR A 356 -35.96 -10.72 -12.71
CA THR A 356 -35.82 -9.39 -13.30
C THR A 356 -35.32 -8.41 -12.25
N PHE A 357 -34.13 -7.87 -12.45
CA PHE A 357 -33.58 -6.87 -11.54
C PHE A 357 -34.36 -5.55 -11.68
N TYR A 358 -34.43 -4.84 -10.57
CA TYR A 358 -34.97 -3.49 -10.56
C TYR A 358 -34.11 -2.63 -11.52
N GLY A 359 -34.77 -1.98 -12.49
CA GLY A 359 -34.13 -1.01 -13.38
C GLY A 359 -34.38 0.42 -12.88
N ASP A 360 -33.60 1.34 -13.39
CA ASP A 360 -33.80 2.77 -13.12
C ASP A 360 -35.07 3.29 -13.75
#